data_462e10adecf2bd6af69c55ce958b6090
#
_entry.id   462e10adecf2bd6af69c55ce958b6090
#
_cell.length_a   1.000
_cell.length_b   1.000
_cell.length_c   1.000
_cell.angle_alpha   90.00
_cell.angle_beta   90.00
_cell.angle_gamma   90.00
#
_symmetry.space_group_name_H-M   'P 1'
#
loop_
_entity.id
_entity.type
_entity.pdbx_description
1 polymer ?
#
loop_
_entity_poly.entity_id
_entity_poly.type
_entity_poly.pdbx_seq_one_letter_code
_entity_poly.pdbx_strand_id
1 'polypeptide(L)'
;MRKLLLLSIFFSFSIYGQDYFIVNDGVKTKDYQYNVFINANIHSSKGLISNGTLIERDGKIIDIGINLSIPNNSIVFDLDGKFIYPSFIETHSSFGVKKPQRTNSGRSSQ
;
A
#
# COMPACT_ATOMS: atom_id res chain seq x y z
N MET A 1 -4.87 -53.87 -27.88
CA MET A 1 -4.25 -53.47 -26.63
C MET A 1 -3.20 -52.35 -26.76
N ARG A 2 -2.23 -52.44 -27.66
CA ARG A 2 -1.21 -51.35 -27.87
C ARG A 2 -1.78 -49.97 -28.21
N LYS A 3 -2.88 -49.90 -28.99
CA LYS A 3 -3.50 -48.61 -29.38
C LYS A 3 -4.27 -47.96 -28.19
N LEU A 4 -4.81 -48.79 -27.27
CA LEU A 4 -5.51 -48.30 -26.07
C LEU A 4 -4.53 -47.70 -25.06
N LEU A 5 -3.33 -48.25 -24.98
CA LEU A 5 -2.25 -47.78 -24.09
C LEU A 5 -1.71 -46.45 -24.53
N LEU A 6 -1.58 -46.19 -25.84
CA LEU A 6 -1.17 -44.91 -26.41
C LEU A 6 -2.22 -43.82 -26.16
N LEU A 7 -3.51 -44.16 -26.21
CA LEU A 7 -4.59 -43.22 -25.93
C LEU A 7 -4.58 -42.78 -24.45
N SER A 8 -4.27 -43.71 -23.55
CA SER A 8 -4.16 -43.41 -22.11
C SER A 8 -3.02 -42.44 -21.78
N ILE A 9 -1.89 -42.55 -22.50
CA ILE A 9 -0.76 -41.63 -22.32
C ILE A 9 -1.09 -40.21 -22.78
N PHE A 10 -1.87 -40.07 -23.83
CA PHE A 10 -2.30 -38.76 -24.33
C PHE A 10 -3.25 -38.02 -23.39
N PHE A 11 -4.04 -38.75 -22.59
CA PHE A 11 -4.99 -38.18 -21.62
C PHE A 11 -4.31 -37.70 -20.32
N SER A 12 -3.12 -38.19 -20.03
CA SER A 12 -2.37 -37.81 -18.81
C SER A 12 -1.72 -36.45 -18.87
N PHE A 13 -1.64 -35.81 -20.04
CA PHE A 13 -1.00 -34.50 -20.20
C PHE A 13 -1.94 -33.29 -19.99
N SER A 14 -3.22 -33.53 -19.72
CA SER A 14 -4.21 -32.45 -19.60
C SER A 14 -4.51 -32.00 -18.17
N ILE A 15 -3.74 -32.43 -17.18
CA ILE A 15 -3.97 -32.06 -15.77
C ILE A 15 -2.91 -31.03 -15.31
N TYR A 16 -2.64 -30.03 -16.11
CA TYR A 16 -2.12 -28.80 -15.57
C TYR A 16 -3.32 -27.93 -15.24
N GLY A 17 -3.71 -27.97 -13.99
CA GLY A 17 -4.70 -27.06 -13.45
C GLY A 17 -4.26 -25.64 -13.75
N GLN A 18 -5.12 -24.87 -14.36
CA GLN A 18 -4.90 -23.45 -14.55
C GLN A 18 -4.82 -22.83 -13.15
N ASP A 19 -3.74 -22.16 -12.87
CA ASP A 19 -3.68 -21.20 -11.75
C ASP A 19 -4.68 -20.07 -12.06
N TYR A 20 -5.93 -20.30 -11.66
CA TYR A 20 -7.07 -19.47 -12.09
C TYR A 20 -7.21 -18.17 -11.30
N PHE A 21 -6.54 -18.01 -10.20
CA PHE A 21 -6.58 -16.75 -9.48
C PHE A 21 -5.17 -16.29 -9.14
N ILE A 22 -4.73 -15.26 -9.85
CA ILE A 22 -3.70 -14.39 -9.31
C ILE A 22 -4.32 -13.77 -8.08
N VAL A 23 -3.82 -14.15 -6.90
CA VAL A 23 -4.18 -13.49 -5.65
C VAL A 23 -3.84 -12.02 -5.84
N ASN A 24 -4.86 -11.18 -5.94
CA ASN A 24 -4.68 -9.74 -6.04
C ASN A 24 -4.36 -9.21 -4.65
N ASP A 25 -3.12 -9.35 -4.24
CA ASP A 25 -2.60 -8.89 -2.94
C ASP A 25 -2.43 -7.36 -2.90
N GLY A 26 -3.13 -6.65 -3.76
CA GLY A 26 -2.92 -5.23 -3.96
C GLY A 26 -1.69 -4.96 -4.83
N VAL A 27 -1.27 -3.71 -4.89
CA VAL A 27 -0.05 -3.33 -5.61
C VAL A 27 1.14 -3.86 -4.83
N LYS A 28 1.62 -5.04 -5.18
CA LYS A 28 2.95 -5.48 -4.73
C LYS A 28 3.96 -4.60 -5.44
N THR A 29 4.52 -3.64 -4.73
CA THR A 29 5.76 -3.02 -5.13
C THR A 29 6.81 -4.13 -5.10
N LYS A 30 7.17 -4.64 -6.27
CA LYS A 30 8.12 -5.74 -6.45
C LYS A 30 9.54 -5.41 -6.01
N ASP A 31 9.79 -4.18 -5.64
CA ASP A 31 11.12 -3.71 -5.37
C ASP A 31 11.29 -3.55 -3.87
N TYR A 32 12.10 -4.42 -3.32
CA TYR A 32 12.68 -4.29 -1.99
C TYR A 32 13.56 -3.04 -1.87
N GLN A 33 13.17 -1.96 -2.56
CA GLN A 33 13.86 -0.69 -2.54
C GLN A 33 13.46 0.08 -1.31
N TYR A 34 14.41 0.81 -0.78
CA TYR A 34 14.14 1.79 0.26
C TYR A 34 13.79 3.12 -0.40
N ASN A 35 12.78 3.79 0.11
CA ASN A 35 12.54 5.19 -0.18
C ASN A 35 13.17 6.00 0.95
N VAL A 36 14.09 6.88 0.58
CA VAL A 36 14.85 7.69 1.54
C VAL A 36 14.56 9.16 1.28
N PHE A 37 13.99 9.82 2.26
CA PHE A 37 13.69 11.26 2.22
C PHE A 37 14.74 11.99 3.04
N ILE A 38 15.54 12.84 2.39
CA ILE A 38 16.61 13.60 3.03
C ILE A 38 16.28 15.09 3.11
N ASN A 39 17.03 15.81 3.93
CA ASN A 39 16.90 17.27 4.12
C ASN A 39 15.47 17.70 4.50
N ALA A 40 14.78 16.91 5.31
CA ALA A 40 13.40 17.14 5.72
C ALA A 40 13.30 17.72 7.13
N ASN A 41 12.26 18.50 7.38
CA ASN A 41 11.81 18.86 8.72
C ASN A 41 10.72 17.88 9.15
N ILE A 42 11.05 16.93 10.01
CA ILE A 42 10.18 15.80 10.33
C ILE A 42 9.50 16.01 11.67
N HIS A 43 8.17 16.12 11.69
CA HIS A 43 7.38 16.13 12.90
C HIS A 43 7.13 14.69 13.38
N SER A 44 7.73 14.32 14.48
CA SER A 44 7.55 13.01 15.11
C SER A 44 6.83 13.13 16.45
N SER A 45 6.43 12.03 17.04
CA SER A 45 5.85 12.00 18.40
C SER A 45 6.81 12.51 19.49
N LYS A 46 8.11 12.55 19.19
CA LYS A 46 9.17 13.03 20.11
C LYS A 46 9.57 14.49 19.85
N GLY A 47 8.97 15.12 18.84
CA GLY A 47 9.26 16.51 18.48
C GLY A 47 9.71 16.67 17.02
N LEU A 48 10.20 17.88 16.72
CA LEU A 48 10.70 18.26 15.39
C LEU A 48 12.16 17.83 15.22
N ILE A 49 12.43 17.13 14.14
CA ILE A 49 13.78 16.79 13.68
C ILE A 49 14.05 17.66 12.44
N SER A 50 14.92 18.66 12.58
CA SER A 50 15.32 19.53 11.48
C SER A 50 16.43 18.87 10.66
N ASN A 51 16.38 19.06 9.35
CA ASN A 51 17.33 18.46 8.42
C ASN A 51 17.50 16.96 8.60
N GLY A 52 16.37 16.29 8.86
CA GLY A 52 16.32 14.87 9.12
C GLY A 52 16.24 14.02 7.86
N THR A 53 16.46 12.73 8.06
CA THR A 53 16.30 11.69 7.06
C THR A 53 15.23 10.70 7.56
N LEU A 54 14.32 10.32 6.67
CA LEU A 54 13.33 9.28 6.89
C LEU A 54 13.58 8.16 5.89
N ILE A 55 13.66 6.93 6.38
CA ILE A 55 13.83 5.72 5.57
C ILE A 55 12.55 4.90 5.66
N GLU A 56 11.96 4.62 4.51
CA GLU A 56 10.73 3.84 4.37
C GLU A 56 10.99 2.62 3.49
N ARG A 57 10.28 1.53 3.78
CA ARG A 57 10.24 0.34 2.95
C ARG A 57 8.91 -0.39 3.14
N ASP A 58 8.26 -0.75 2.04
CA ASP A 58 6.99 -1.50 2.03
C ASP A 58 5.88 -0.86 2.89
N GLY A 59 5.76 0.48 2.85
CA GLY A 59 4.78 1.23 3.62
C GLY A 59 5.10 1.34 5.12
N LYS A 60 6.31 0.98 5.53
CA LYS A 60 6.75 1.06 6.93
C LYS A 60 7.95 1.96 7.08
N ILE A 61 7.92 2.79 8.08
CA ILE A 61 9.07 3.58 8.48
C ILE A 61 10.09 2.64 9.14
N ILE A 62 11.27 2.58 8.56
CA ILE A 62 12.39 1.77 9.07
C ILE A 62 13.21 2.56 10.07
N ASP A 63 13.51 3.83 9.74
CA ASP A 63 14.29 4.69 10.61
C ASP A 63 13.98 6.17 10.37
N ILE A 64 14.18 6.98 11.40
CA ILE A 64 14.07 8.45 11.35
C ILE A 64 15.17 9.04 12.22
N GLY A 65 15.95 9.96 11.65
CA GLY A 65 17.01 10.62 12.41
C GLY A 65 17.78 11.62 11.61
N ILE A 66 18.89 12.07 12.18
CA ILE A 66 19.85 12.96 11.53
C ILE A 66 21.05 12.12 11.09
N ASN A 67 21.58 12.36 9.89
CA ASN A 67 22.78 11.68 9.37
C ASN A 67 22.66 10.15 9.34
N LEU A 68 21.49 9.61 8.96
CA LEU A 68 21.32 8.17 8.80
C LEU A 68 22.12 7.65 7.60
N SER A 69 22.63 6.44 7.73
CA SER A 69 23.26 5.73 6.61
C SER A 69 22.20 5.33 5.59
N ILE A 70 22.38 5.75 4.35
CA ILE A 70 21.47 5.41 3.26
C ILE A 70 21.73 3.96 2.82
N PRO A 71 20.72 3.08 2.86
CA PRO A 71 20.88 1.71 2.42
C PRO A 71 21.22 1.60 0.93
N ASN A 72 21.92 0.56 0.55
CA ASN A 72 22.09 0.21 -0.86
C ASN A 72 20.71 -0.09 -1.47
N ASN A 73 20.56 0.19 -2.76
CA ASN A 73 19.29 0.00 -3.49
C ASN A 73 18.17 0.92 -2.97
N SER A 74 18.48 2.19 -2.73
CA SER A 74 17.53 3.21 -2.30
C SER A 74 17.19 4.18 -3.42
N ILE A 75 15.94 4.63 -3.42
CA ILE A 75 15.51 5.82 -4.17
C ILE A 75 15.57 7.00 -3.19
N VAL A 76 16.35 8.02 -3.51
CA VAL A 76 16.56 9.16 -2.64
C VAL A 76 15.75 10.35 -3.14
N PHE A 77 14.95 10.92 -2.25
CA PHE A 77 14.16 12.14 -2.46
C PHE A 77 14.73 13.25 -1.58
N ASP A 78 15.27 14.29 -2.20
CA ASP A 78 15.67 15.51 -1.48
C ASP A 78 14.44 16.41 -1.29
N LEU A 79 14.09 16.68 -0.05
CA LEU A 79 12.93 17.49 0.29
C LEU A 79 13.24 18.98 0.48
N ASP A 80 14.50 19.37 0.42
CA ASP A 80 14.94 20.77 0.45
C ASP A 80 14.25 21.60 1.56
N GLY A 81 14.27 21.08 2.78
CA GLY A 81 13.67 21.73 3.94
C GLY A 81 12.16 21.63 4.06
N LYS A 82 11.48 20.89 3.19
CA LYS A 82 10.04 20.65 3.30
C LYS A 82 9.71 19.84 4.55
N PHE A 83 8.44 19.91 4.95
CA PHE A 83 7.97 19.27 6.17
C PHE A 83 7.34 17.91 5.90
N ILE A 84 7.63 16.95 6.77
CA ILE A 84 6.94 15.67 6.86
C ILE A 84 6.13 15.66 8.15
N TYR A 85 4.84 15.32 8.03
CA TYR A 85 3.92 15.18 9.16
C TYR A 85 3.36 13.77 9.20
N PRO A 86 3.02 13.24 10.40
CA PRO A 86 2.20 12.05 10.50
C PRO A 86 0.85 12.28 9.79
N SER A 87 0.31 11.24 9.18
CA SER A 87 -1.02 11.31 8.58
C SER A 87 -2.09 11.47 9.66
N PHE A 88 -3.13 12.24 9.35
CA PHE A 88 -4.31 12.32 10.18
C PHE A 88 -5.17 11.08 9.95
N ILE A 89 -5.59 10.46 11.03
CA ILE A 89 -6.55 9.36 11.00
C ILE A 89 -7.89 9.94 11.44
N GLU A 90 -8.82 10.11 10.50
CA GLU A 90 -10.17 10.51 10.81
C GLU A 90 -10.99 9.26 11.17
N THR A 91 -11.36 9.13 12.44
CA THR A 91 -12.13 7.99 12.95
C THR A 91 -13.62 8.10 12.64
N HIS A 92 -14.07 9.27 12.22
CA HIS A 92 -15.48 9.53 11.89
C HIS A 92 -15.59 10.41 10.64
N SER A 93 -15.56 9.80 9.47
CA SER A 93 -15.70 10.51 8.20
C SER A 93 -17.03 10.21 7.53
N SER A 94 -17.69 11.24 7.04
CA SER A 94 -18.87 11.13 6.16
C SER A 94 -18.47 11.15 4.68
N PHE A 95 -17.17 11.12 4.36
CA PHE A 95 -16.69 11.13 2.99
C PHE A 95 -17.17 9.89 2.23
N GLY A 96 -17.81 10.08 1.10
CA GLY A 96 -18.35 8.98 0.28
C GLY A 96 -19.69 8.40 0.77
N VAL A 97 -20.23 8.84 1.91
CA VAL A 97 -21.54 8.41 2.40
C VAL A 97 -22.60 9.36 1.87
N LYS A 98 -23.54 8.85 1.05
CA LYS A 98 -24.71 9.63 0.64
C LYS A 98 -25.59 9.85 1.87
N LYS A 99 -25.77 11.11 2.25
CA LYS A 99 -26.73 11.46 3.31
C LYS A 99 -28.14 11.04 2.85
N PRO A 100 -28.88 10.25 3.64
CA PRO A 100 -30.25 9.92 3.32
C PRO A 100 -31.06 11.24 3.24
N GLN A 101 -31.75 11.46 2.11
CA GLN A 101 -32.68 12.57 2.02
C GLN A 101 -33.83 12.30 2.97
N ARG A 102 -34.06 13.18 3.92
CA ARG A 102 -35.31 13.18 4.70
C ARG A 102 -36.43 13.49 3.77
N THR A 103 -37.20 12.49 3.37
CA THR A 103 -38.52 12.71 2.79
C THR A 103 -39.41 13.25 3.90
N ASN A 104 -39.71 14.52 3.85
CA ASN A 104 -40.80 15.09 4.64
C ASN A 104 -42.11 14.48 4.13
N SER A 105 -42.48 13.31 4.64
CA SER A 105 -43.87 12.86 4.55
C SER A 105 -44.69 13.80 5.42
N GLY A 106 -45.32 14.77 4.77
CA GLY A 106 -46.21 15.68 5.42
C GLY A 106 -47.32 14.92 6.13
N ARG A 107 -47.30 14.99 7.45
CA ARG A 107 -48.43 14.62 8.28
C ARG A 107 -49.46 15.72 8.08
N SER A 108 -50.38 15.54 7.12
CA SER A 108 -51.62 16.34 7.08
C SER A 108 -52.44 15.96 8.31
N SER A 109 -52.49 16.87 9.28
CA SER A 109 -53.47 16.84 10.34
C SER A 109 -54.82 17.22 9.74
N GLN A 110 -55.78 16.31 9.78
CA GLN A 110 -57.23 16.63 9.77
C GLN A 110 -57.66 16.93 11.19
#